data_02230189ebcc65325afef196ae8638d6
#
_entry.id   02230189ebcc65325afef196ae8638d6
#
_cell.length_a   1.000
_cell.length_b   1.000
_cell.length_c   1.000
_cell.angle_alpha   90.00
_cell.angle_beta   90.00
_cell.angle_gamma   90.00
#
_symmetry.space_group_name_H-M   'P 1'
#
loop_
_entity.id
_entity.type
_entity.pdbx_description
1 polymer ?
#
loop_
_entity_poly.entity_id
_entity_poly.type
_entity_poly.pdbx_seq_one_letter_code
_entity_poly.pdbx_strand_id
1 'polypeptide(L)'
;MKREKSPLKIYYISELNIPNKSAYSIHVMKMCEAFTKLGFKTNLFTIKSKNLSKIYKEYNINYKFKIISVFNNFKKLNFLLRIIFSNLILSKKLNNRSLFISRSIIFALMASILKKNIILELHHEMTGLTKLFYFLLKYLKLIKNLKFVFLHNELKKFYKVSSKYSVVLDDASSIENFNLSTTNKIKNTCVYIGSFFEGKGIEQILRLAKLNPKIFFHIYGEKKYLKYKVKMRNVKIFDYVSYSKIPKVLSRYNVALMPYQKKVKGRASIWLEKYMSPLKMFDYMSAKLIILASDLSVYKHILKNNFNCKLIKVNDDLKWSEAIYSVLKNNNKNIYLKKNAYQTAKKYTWDKRCQKIISLSKSNIK
;
A
#
# COMPACT_ATOMS: atom_id res chain seq x y z
N MET A 1 20.17 16.87 -36.41
CA MET A 1 19.36 15.81 -35.74
C MET A 1 19.67 15.77 -34.23
N LYS A 2 18.79 16.30 -33.39
CA LYS A 2 18.92 16.12 -31.93
C LYS A 2 18.69 14.64 -31.64
N ARG A 3 19.72 13.94 -31.14
CA ARG A 3 19.57 12.55 -30.65
C ARG A 3 18.46 12.57 -29.58
N GLU A 4 17.31 11.96 -29.87
CA GLU A 4 16.29 11.70 -28.86
C GLU A 4 16.98 10.95 -27.70
N LYS A 5 17.03 11.60 -26.53
CA LYS A 5 17.56 10.95 -25.33
C LYS A 5 16.66 9.75 -25.05
N SER A 6 17.20 8.55 -25.15
CA SER A 6 16.48 7.32 -24.81
C SER A 6 15.79 7.50 -23.43
N PRO A 7 14.53 7.06 -23.31
CA PRO A 7 13.74 7.28 -22.08
C PRO A 7 14.48 6.71 -20.86
N LEU A 8 14.41 7.43 -19.73
CA LEU A 8 15.00 6.99 -18.47
C LEU A 8 14.47 5.59 -18.11
N LYS A 9 15.40 4.65 -17.86
CA LYS A 9 15.01 3.30 -17.42
C LYS A 9 14.79 3.29 -15.91
N ILE A 10 13.67 2.70 -15.51
CA ILE A 10 13.34 2.47 -14.08
C ILE A 10 13.56 0.99 -13.77
N TYR A 11 14.35 0.73 -12.75
CA TYR A 11 14.55 -0.59 -12.18
C TYR A 11 13.96 -0.65 -10.78
N TYR A 12 12.84 -1.34 -10.62
CA TYR A 12 12.24 -1.57 -9.31
C TYR A 12 12.71 -2.93 -8.77
N ILE A 13 13.41 -2.91 -7.64
CA ILE A 13 13.97 -4.12 -7.01
C ILE A 13 13.13 -4.49 -5.79
N SER A 14 12.55 -5.68 -5.82
CA SER A 14 11.66 -6.18 -4.78
C SER A 14 11.97 -7.62 -4.42
N GLU A 15 12.19 -7.87 -3.14
CA GLU A 15 12.45 -9.21 -2.60
C GLU A 15 11.14 -9.96 -2.32
N LEU A 16 10.24 -9.99 -3.32
CA LEU A 16 8.94 -10.64 -3.24
C LEU A 16 8.79 -11.80 -4.22
N ASN A 17 7.99 -12.77 -3.82
CA ASN A 17 7.36 -13.69 -4.78
C ASN A 17 6.10 -13.03 -5.33
N ILE A 18 5.89 -13.06 -6.64
CA ILE A 18 4.71 -12.50 -7.31
C ILE A 18 4.07 -13.62 -8.15
N PRO A 19 2.76 -13.85 -8.03
CA PRO A 19 1.79 -13.09 -7.23
C PRO A 19 1.81 -13.45 -5.74
N ASN A 20 1.40 -12.50 -4.89
CA ASN A 20 1.06 -12.77 -3.50
C ASN A 20 -0.05 -11.82 -3.01
N LYS A 21 -0.64 -12.15 -1.85
CA LYS A 21 -1.82 -11.46 -1.31
C LYS A 21 -1.48 -10.25 -0.42
N SER A 22 -0.24 -9.75 -0.45
CA SER A 22 0.18 -8.65 0.42
C SER A 22 -0.10 -7.27 -0.18
N ALA A 23 -0.36 -6.29 0.66
CA ALA A 23 -0.41 -4.89 0.25
C ALA A 23 0.91 -4.44 -0.40
N TYR A 24 2.04 -4.99 0.03
CA TYR A 24 3.35 -4.73 -0.56
C TYR A 24 3.42 -5.12 -2.04
N SER A 25 2.89 -6.28 -2.41
CA SER A 25 2.89 -6.69 -3.83
C SER A 25 1.99 -5.81 -4.69
N ILE A 26 0.83 -5.38 -4.17
CA ILE A 26 -0.06 -4.43 -4.85
C ILE A 26 0.68 -3.11 -5.09
N HIS A 27 1.32 -2.57 -4.05
CA HIS A 27 2.11 -1.34 -4.14
C HIS A 27 3.17 -1.43 -5.24
N VAL A 28 4.03 -2.46 -5.21
CA VAL A 28 5.10 -2.65 -6.19
C VAL A 28 4.57 -2.74 -7.61
N MET A 29 3.53 -3.55 -7.83
CA MET A 29 2.92 -3.73 -9.14
C MET A 29 2.31 -2.44 -9.67
N LYS A 30 1.60 -1.69 -8.84
CA LYS A 30 0.98 -0.42 -9.22
C LYS A 30 1.98 0.70 -9.43
N MET A 31 3.07 0.74 -8.67
CA MET A 31 4.18 1.67 -8.91
C MET A 31 4.84 1.41 -10.27
N CYS A 32 5.14 0.15 -10.60
CA CYS A 32 5.72 -0.21 -11.89
C CYS A 32 4.77 0.12 -13.05
N GLU A 33 3.47 -0.13 -12.90
CA GLU A 33 2.46 0.28 -13.87
C GLU A 33 2.45 1.78 -14.10
N ALA A 34 2.43 2.56 -13.02
CA ALA A 34 2.38 4.02 -13.10
C ALA A 34 3.63 4.62 -13.76
N PHE A 35 4.83 4.10 -13.46
CA PHE A 35 6.04 4.51 -14.18
C PHE A 35 5.94 4.20 -15.67
N THR A 36 5.41 3.04 -16.03
CA THR A 36 5.23 2.64 -17.46
C THR A 36 4.21 3.54 -18.15
N LYS A 37 3.08 3.83 -17.49
CA LYS A 37 2.06 4.77 -17.96
C LYS A 37 2.60 6.18 -18.20
N LEU A 38 3.56 6.62 -17.38
CA LEU A 38 4.28 7.89 -17.54
C LEU A 38 5.38 7.87 -18.62
N GLY A 39 5.49 6.79 -19.42
CA GLY A 39 6.42 6.68 -20.54
C GLY A 39 7.82 6.16 -20.18
N PHE A 40 8.06 5.70 -18.92
CA PHE A 40 9.35 5.14 -18.54
C PHE A 40 9.48 3.66 -18.89
N LYS A 41 10.64 3.23 -19.38
CA LYS A 41 10.93 1.80 -19.57
C LYS A 41 11.17 1.14 -18.22
N THR A 42 10.14 0.46 -17.70
CA THR A 42 10.14 -0.10 -16.34
C THR A 42 10.44 -1.59 -16.34
N ASN A 43 11.34 -2.02 -15.45
CA ASN A 43 11.64 -3.42 -15.18
C ASN A 43 11.49 -3.70 -13.68
N LEU A 44 10.72 -4.70 -13.32
CA LEU A 44 10.56 -5.20 -11.97
C LEU A 44 11.42 -6.45 -11.77
N PHE A 45 12.30 -6.41 -10.77
CA PHE A 45 13.10 -7.56 -10.35
C PHE A 45 12.49 -8.19 -9.10
N THR A 46 12.22 -9.49 -9.14
CA THR A 46 11.53 -10.24 -8.08
C THR A 46 12.28 -11.51 -7.72
N ILE A 47 11.95 -12.12 -6.58
CA ILE A 47 12.49 -13.44 -6.20
C ILE A 47 11.98 -14.50 -7.17
N LYS A 48 10.67 -14.57 -7.34
CA LYS A 48 10.00 -15.53 -8.23
C LYS A 48 8.76 -14.93 -8.84
N SER A 49 8.57 -15.17 -10.13
CA SER A 49 7.33 -14.91 -10.84
C SER A 49 6.92 -16.13 -11.66
N LYS A 50 5.62 -16.39 -11.71
CA LYS A 50 5.05 -17.47 -12.53
C LYS A 50 3.86 -16.93 -13.29
N ASN A 51 3.69 -17.33 -14.55
CA ASN A 51 2.55 -16.99 -15.39
C ASN A 51 2.24 -15.49 -15.43
N LEU A 52 2.99 -14.75 -16.24
CA LEU A 52 2.93 -13.28 -16.32
C LEU A 52 1.54 -12.75 -16.69
N SER A 53 0.83 -13.42 -17.60
CA SER A 53 -0.52 -13.00 -18.01
C SER A 53 -1.50 -13.04 -16.84
N LYS A 54 -1.44 -14.08 -16.01
CA LYS A 54 -2.25 -14.21 -14.79
C LYS A 54 -1.88 -13.15 -13.76
N ILE A 55 -0.57 -12.85 -13.63
CA ILE A 55 -0.09 -11.79 -12.71
C ILE A 55 -0.70 -10.45 -13.09
N TYR A 56 -0.58 -10.01 -14.33
CA TYR A 56 -1.13 -8.73 -14.76
C TYR A 56 -2.64 -8.63 -14.53
N LYS A 57 -3.37 -9.70 -14.81
CA LYS A 57 -4.82 -9.79 -14.54
C LYS A 57 -5.14 -9.70 -13.06
N GLU A 58 -4.37 -10.35 -12.18
CA GLU A 58 -4.62 -10.39 -10.74
C GLU A 58 -4.48 -9.00 -10.08
N TYR A 59 -3.50 -8.21 -10.54
CA TYR A 59 -3.26 -6.85 -10.05
C TYR A 59 -3.96 -5.76 -10.87
N ASN A 60 -4.77 -6.12 -11.86
CA ASN A 60 -5.42 -5.18 -12.79
C ASN A 60 -4.41 -4.21 -13.42
N ILE A 61 -3.39 -4.77 -14.10
CA ILE A 61 -2.33 -4.01 -14.77
C ILE A 61 -2.69 -3.81 -16.23
N ASN A 62 -2.87 -2.55 -16.62
CA ASN A 62 -3.17 -2.14 -17.99
C ASN A 62 -1.89 -1.76 -18.77
N TYR A 63 -0.92 -1.13 -18.11
CA TYR A 63 0.37 -0.75 -18.69
C TYR A 63 1.43 -1.76 -18.29
N LYS A 64 1.67 -2.75 -19.18
CA LYS A 64 2.57 -3.86 -18.91
C LYS A 64 4.03 -3.43 -18.89
N PHE A 65 4.81 -3.99 -17.97
CA PHE A 65 6.24 -3.79 -17.79
C PHE A 65 6.95 -5.14 -17.68
N LYS A 66 8.27 -5.16 -17.82
CA LYS A 66 9.02 -6.42 -17.76
C LYS A 66 9.17 -6.88 -16.30
N ILE A 67 8.81 -8.13 -16.00
CA ILE A 67 9.04 -8.78 -14.71
C ILE A 67 10.15 -9.82 -14.88
N ILE A 68 11.18 -9.74 -14.06
CA ILE A 68 12.40 -10.55 -14.15
C ILE A 68 12.63 -11.24 -12.81
N SER A 69 12.67 -12.56 -12.82
CA SER A 69 13.01 -13.35 -11.63
C SER A 69 14.54 -13.51 -11.54
N VAL A 70 15.16 -12.96 -10.52
CA VAL A 70 16.63 -12.90 -10.41
C VAL A 70 17.17 -13.79 -9.30
N PHE A 71 16.40 -13.93 -8.22
CA PHE A 71 16.88 -14.55 -6.98
C PHE A 71 16.79 -16.09 -6.97
N ASN A 72 16.48 -16.71 -8.11
CA ASN A 72 16.40 -18.17 -8.23
C ASN A 72 17.74 -18.87 -8.49
N ASN A 73 18.77 -18.11 -8.88
CA ASN A 73 20.03 -18.70 -9.39
C ASN A 73 20.90 -19.37 -8.30
N PHE A 74 20.60 -19.13 -7.03
CA PHE A 74 21.37 -19.64 -5.88
C PHE A 74 20.53 -20.53 -4.97
N LYS A 75 19.83 -21.51 -5.54
CA LYS A 75 18.87 -22.35 -4.79
C LYS A 75 19.51 -23.13 -3.63
N LYS A 76 20.81 -23.47 -3.73
CA LYS A 76 21.55 -24.21 -2.70
C LYS A 76 21.98 -23.34 -1.51
N LEU A 77 21.96 -22.00 -1.63
CA LEU A 77 22.31 -21.09 -0.54
C LEU A 77 21.08 -20.86 0.35
N ASN A 78 21.35 -20.58 1.63
CA ASN A 78 20.29 -20.12 2.50
C ASN A 78 19.67 -18.80 1.98
N PHE A 79 18.47 -18.49 2.42
CA PHE A 79 17.68 -17.38 1.89
C PHE A 79 18.41 -16.04 1.95
N LEU A 80 19.12 -15.75 3.05
CA LEU A 80 19.83 -14.49 3.24
C LEU A 80 21.01 -14.34 2.29
N LEU A 81 21.87 -15.37 2.21
CA LEU A 81 23.02 -15.35 1.30
C LEU A 81 22.58 -15.23 -0.15
N ARG A 82 21.52 -15.92 -0.53
CA ARG A 82 20.92 -15.81 -1.86
C ARG A 82 20.50 -14.38 -2.20
N ILE A 83 19.86 -13.68 -1.26
CA ILE A 83 19.48 -12.27 -1.42
C ILE A 83 20.72 -11.40 -1.57
N ILE A 84 21.72 -11.56 -0.72
CA ILE A 84 22.98 -10.79 -0.77
C ILE A 84 23.66 -10.95 -2.12
N PHE A 85 23.94 -12.18 -2.55
CA PHE A 85 24.63 -12.44 -3.83
C PHE A 85 23.83 -11.96 -5.04
N SER A 86 22.51 -12.17 -5.04
CA SER A 86 21.65 -11.71 -6.14
C SER A 86 21.64 -10.19 -6.24
N ASN A 87 21.55 -9.48 -5.12
CA ASN A 87 21.62 -8.03 -5.10
C ASN A 87 22.99 -7.49 -5.55
N LEU A 88 24.08 -8.16 -5.17
CA LEU A 88 25.44 -7.80 -5.62
C LEU A 88 25.57 -7.92 -7.13
N ILE A 89 25.18 -9.07 -7.71
CA ILE A 89 25.23 -9.29 -9.15
C ILE A 89 24.35 -8.28 -9.89
N LEU A 90 23.14 -8.05 -9.38
CA LEU A 90 22.20 -7.13 -9.98
C LEU A 90 22.75 -5.70 -9.98
N SER A 91 23.33 -5.24 -8.87
CA SER A 91 23.88 -3.89 -8.75
C SER A 91 25.09 -3.67 -9.69
N LYS A 92 25.91 -4.70 -9.95
CA LYS A 92 27.03 -4.63 -10.91
C LYS A 92 26.55 -4.59 -12.36
N LYS A 93 25.54 -5.41 -12.73
CA LYS A 93 25.09 -5.58 -14.11
C LYS A 93 24.23 -4.44 -14.64
N LEU A 94 23.60 -3.65 -13.79
CA LEU A 94 22.64 -2.64 -14.22
C LEU A 94 23.32 -1.30 -14.55
N ASN A 95 22.82 -0.62 -15.59
CA ASN A 95 23.39 0.62 -16.10
C ASN A 95 23.26 1.79 -15.10
N ASN A 96 24.34 2.58 -14.93
CA ASN A 96 24.38 3.74 -14.03
C ASN A 96 23.42 4.89 -14.44
N ARG A 97 23.05 4.97 -15.71
CA ARG A 97 22.12 6.03 -16.22
C ARG A 97 20.65 5.76 -15.89
N SER A 98 20.36 4.71 -15.11
CA SER A 98 18.99 4.31 -14.74
C SER A 98 18.66 4.76 -13.32
N LEU A 99 17.37 4.95 -13.04
CA LEU A 99 16.88 5.16 -11.69
C LEU A 99 16.54 3.81 -11.05
N PHE A 100 17.09 3.57 -9.87
CA PHE A 100 16.80 2.39 -9.07
C PHE A 100 15.85 2.77 -7.94
N ILE A 101 14.84 1.96 -7.72
CA ILE A 101 13.89 2.08 -6.60
C ILE A 101 13.86 0.75 -5.89
N SER A 102 14.06 0.75 -4.59
CA SER A 102 14.06 -0.48 -3.80
C SER A 102 13.54 -0.26 -2.39
N ARG A 103 12.96 -1.31 -1.83
CA ARG A 103 12.67 -1.41 -0.39
C ARG A 103 13.70 -2.27 0.35
N SER A 104 14.66 -2.85 -0.38
CA SER A 104 15.77 -3.63 0.17
C SER A 104 16.92 -2.72 0.60
N ILE A 105 17.22 -2.73 1.88
CA ILE A 105 18.39 -2.04 2.42
C ILE A 105 19.70 -2.67 1.91
N ILE A 106 19.69 -3.97 1.66
CA ILE A 106 20.87 -4.71 1.15
C ILE A 106 21.20 -4.22 -0.26
N PHE A 107 20.19 -4.11 -1.14
CA PHE A 107 20.38 -3.55 -2.47
C PHE A 107 20.85 -2.09 -2.39
N ALA A 108 20.24 -1.29 -1.50
CA ALA A 108 20.60 0.11 -1.31
C ALA A 108 22.06 0.29 -0.90
N LEU A 109 22.57 -0.55 0.02
CA LEU A 109 23.97 -0.54 0.42
C LEU A 109 24.90 -0.82 -0.78
N MET A 110 24.65 -1.90 -1.51
CA MET A 110 25.47 -2.30 -2.65
C MET A 110 25.43 -1.28 -3.79
N ALA A 111 24.24 -0.78 -4.10
CA ALA A 111 24.08 0.24 -5.12
C ALA A 111 24.73 1.58 -4.74
N SER A 112 24.76 1.92 -3.45
CA SER A 112 25.43 3.13 -2.94
C SER A 112 26.95 3.05 -3.04
N ILE A 113 27.54 1.88 -2.76
CA ILE A 113 28.98 1.63 -2.97
C ILE A 113 29.33 1.85 -4.45
N LEU A 114 28.48 1.39 -5.36
CA LEU A 114 28.66 1.52 -6.81
C LEU A 114 28.17 2.88 -7.36
N LYS A 115 27.89 3.86 -6.50
CA LYS A 115 27.44 5.22 -6.84
C LYS A 115 26.25 5.24 -7.81
N LYS A 116 25.32 4.28 -7.69
CA LYS A 116 24.09 4.23 -8.49
C LYS A 116 23.08 5.29 -8.03
N ASN A 117 22.25 5.80 -8.94
CA ASN A 117 21.12 6.67 -8.59
C ASN A 117 19.99 5.83 -8.00
N ILE A 118 19.91 5.77 -6.68
CA ILE A 118 18.97 4.91 -5.96
C ILE A 118 18.07 5.68 -5.01
N ILE A 119 16.80 5.27 -4.99
CA ILE A 119 15.79 5.68 -4.02
C ILE A 119 15.45 4.48 -3.13
N LEU A 120 15.68 4.64 -1.84
CA LEU A 120 15.26 3.68 -0.82
C LEU A 120 13.89 4.07 -0.27
N GLU A 121 12.92 3.18 -0.42
CA GLU A 121 11.56 3.38 0.05
C GLU A 121 11.33 2.65 1.38
N LEU A 122 10.94 3.39 2.44
CA LEU A 122 10.77 2.90 3.80
C LEU A 122 9.31 3.01 4.25
N HIS A 123 8.75 1.87 4.70
CA HIS A 123 7.37 1.76 5.17
C HIS A 123 7.25 1.49 6.68
N HIS A 124 8.32 1.12 7.33
CA HIS A 124 8.43 0.89 8.77
C HIS A 124 9.88 1.06 9.22
N GLU A 125 10.11 1.04 10.51
CA GLU A 125 11.45 1.04 11.07
C GLU A 125 12.22 -0.23 10.66
N MET A 126 13.50 -0.08 10.44
CA MET A 126 14.38 -1.21 10.22
C MET A 126 14.66 -1.92 11.54
N THR A 127 14.60 -3.24 11.53
CA THR A 127 14.79 -4.09 12.70
C THR A 127 15.78 -5.21 12.41
N GLY A 128 16.41 -5.78 13.43
CA GLY A 128 17.35 -6.90 13.29
C GLY A 128 18.48 -6.58 12.27
N LEU A 129 18.73 -7.52 11.36
CA LEU A 129 19.76 -7.38 10.34
C LEU A 129 19.58 -6.15 9.44
N THR A 130 18.38 -5.74 9.15
CA THR A 130 18.14 -4.54 8.31
C THR A 130 18.63 -3.27 9.02
N LYS A 131 18.51 -3.20 10.34
CA LYS A 131 19.06 -2.11 11.17
C LYS A 131 20.60 -2.10 11.10
N LEU A 132 21.24 -3.27 11.15
CA LEU A 132 22.70 -3.38 11.00
C LEU A 132 23.17 -2.84 9.64
N PHE A 133 22.52 -3.23 8.54
CA PHE A 133 22.86 -2.71 7.20
C PHE A 133 22.66 -1.19 7.10
N TYR A 134 21.67 -0.63 7.78
CA TYR A 134 21.48 0.81 7.83
C TYR A 134 22.60 1.52 8.62
N PHE A 135 23.06 0.95 9.74
CA PHE A 135 24.21 1.46 10.46
C PHE A 135 25.50 1.42 9.62
N LEU A 136 25.68 0.34 8.85
CA LEU A 136 26.82 0.22 7.94
C LEU A 136 26.79 1.31 6.85
N LEU A 137 25.61 1.61 6.29
CA LEU A 137 25.43 2.73 5.36
C LEU A 137 25.83 4.08 5.99
N LYS A 138 25.48 4.32 7.26
CA LYS A 138 25.87 5.52 8.00
C LYS A 138 27.36 5.56 8.26
N TYR A 139 27.92 4.48 8.79
CA TYR A 139 29.33 4.37 9.13
C TYR A 139 30.23 4.62 7.91
N LEU A 140 29.91 4.00 6.77
CA LEU A 140 30.62 4.20 5.51
C LEU A 140 30.28 5.54 4.82
N LYS A 141 29.51 6.43 5.47
CA LYS A 141 29.05 7.72 4.92
C LYS A 141 28.32 7.62 3.56
N LEU A 142 27.83 6.42 3.21
CA LEU A 142 27.16 6.14 1.94
C LEU A 142 25.70 6.64 1.91
N ILE A 143 25.14 6.97 3.06
CA ILE A 143 23.76 7.46 3.18
C ILE A 143 23.50 8.73 2.35
N LYS A 144 24.54 9.56 2.14
CA LYS A 144 24.49 10.76 1.29
C LYS A 144 24.27 10.46 -0.20
N ASN A 145 24.55 9.24 -0.62
CA ASN A 145 24.35 8.77 -2.00
C ASN A 145 22.92 8.26 -2.23
N LEU A 146 22.09 8.22 -1.18
CA LEU A 146 20.71 7.73 -1.23
C LEU A 146 19.72 8.89 -1.24
N LYS A 147 18.61 8.65 -1.92
CA LYS A 147 17.38 9.40 -1.73
C LYS A 147 16.35 8.51 -1.06
N PHE A 148 15.45 9.12 -0.31
CA PHE A 148 14.49 8.38 0.51
C PHE A 148 13.06 8.74 0.16
N VAL A 149 12.21 7.72 0.09
CA VAL A 149 10.76 7.88 0.13
C VAL A 149 10.28 7.26 1.44
N PHE A 150 9.69 8.08 2.29
CA PHE A 150 9.07 7.62 3.53
C PHE A 150 7.57 7.53 3.35
N LEU A 151 6.97 6.46 3.88
CA LEU A 151 5.52 6.29 3.81
C LEU A 151 4.78 7.27 4.73
N HIS A 152 5.42 7.71 5.82
CA HIS A 152 4.82 8.57 6.81
C HIS A 152 5.83 9.58 7.39
N ASN A 153 5.34 10.76 7.80
CA ASN A 153 6.20 11.83 8.30
C ASN A 153 6.94 11.43 9.60
N GLU A 154 6.29 10.68 10.49
CA GLU A 154 6.93 10.20 11.72
C GLU A 154 8.13 9.27 11.41
N LEU A 155 8.06 8.49 10.33
CA LEU A 155 9.18 7.67 9.89
C LEU A 155 10.34 8.53 9.38
N LYS A 156 10.05 9.60 8.63
CA LYS A 156 11.08 10.57 8.19
C LYS A 156 11.74 11.25 9.39
N LYS A 157 10.97 11.67 10.38
CA LYS A 157 11.48 12.26 11.64
C LYS A 157 12.39 11.28 12.39
N PHE A 158 11.97 10.02 12.51
CA PHE A 158 12.77 8.96 13.15
C PHE A 158 14.15 8.80 12.51
N TYR A 159 14.21 8.79 11.17
CA TYR A 159 15.47 8.65 10.44
C TYR A 159 16.27 9.96 10.31
N LYS A 160 15.70 11.09 10.65
CA LYS A 160 16.33 12.43 10.60
C LYS A 160 16.95 12.76 9.24
N VAL A 161 16.27 12.39 8.13
CA VAL A 161 16.75 12.66 6.76
C VAL A 161 16.24 14.01 6.28
N SER A 162 17.15 14.86 5.78
CA SER A 162 16.83 16.18 5.23
C SER A 162 15.83 16.08 4.05
N SER A 163 14.97 17.09 3.93
CA SER A 163 14.01 17.21 2.82
C SER A 163 14.67 17.35 1.46
N LYS A 164 15.94 17.77 1.39
CA LYS A 164 16.73 17.78 0.16
C LYS A 164 16.88 16.37 -0.43
N TYR A 165 16.96 15.35 0.41
CA TYR A 165 17.20 13.96 0.01
C TYR A 165 16.00 13.04 0.24
N SER A 166 14.87 13.59 0.63
CA SER A 166 13.72 12.77 0.99
C SER A 166 12.37 13.42 0.69
N VAL A 167 11.37 12.57 0.46
CA VAL A 167 9.97 12.95 0.35
C VAL A 167 9.11 12.00 1.17
N VAL A 168 8.00 12.50 1.70
CA VAL A 168 6.97 11.69 2.37
C VAL A 168 5.83 11.49 1.39
N LEU A 169 5.51 10.25 1.09
CA LEU A 169 4.46 9.87 0.14
C LEU A 169 3.64 8.73 0.70
N ASP A 170 2.37 9.00 0.98
CA ASP A 170 1.39 7.97 1.33
C ASP A 170 1.19 6.96 0.19
N ASP A 171 0.56 5.83 0.50
CA ASP A 171 0.05 4.91 -0.51
C ASP A 171 -1.01 5.61 -1.39
N ALA A 172 -1.46 4.93 -2.41
CA ALA A 172 -2.31 5.52 -3.43
C ALA A 172 -3.35 4.51 -3.96
N SER A 173 -4.21 4.95 -4.86
CA SER A 173 -5.17 4.11 -5.58
C SER A 173 -5.17 4.41 -7.08
N SER A 174 -5.62 3.45 -7.87
CA SER A 174 -5.92 3.62 -9.30
C SER A 174 -7.39 4.02 -9.44
N ILE A 175 -7.69 5.32 -9.34
CA ILE A 175 -9.07 5.85 -9.30
C ILE A 175 -9.89 5.39 -10.49
N GLU A 176 -9.29 5.32 -11.66
CA GLU A 176 -9.91 4.88 -12.91
C GLU A 176 -10.54 3.49 -12.79
N ASN A 177 -9.98 2.61 -11.99
CA ASN A 177 -10.49 1.26 -11.78
C ASN A 177 -11.77 1.23 -10.93
N PHE A 178 -12.04 2.30 -10.19
CA PHE A 178 -13.19 2.38 -9.28
C PHE A 178 -14.37 3.17 -9.85
N ASN A 179 -14.27 3.62 -11.10
CA ASN A 179 -15.38 4.35 -11.73
C ASN A 179 -16.46 3.41 -12.26
N LEU A 180 -16.90 2.48 -11.42
CA LEU A 180 -17.96 1.52 -11.69
C LEU A 180 -19.26 2.02 -11.07
N SER A 181 -20.27 2.26 -11.88
CA SER A 181 -21.63 2.50 -11.40
C SER A 181 -22.36 1.16 -11.31
N THR A 182 -22.99 0.89 -10.16
CA THR A 182 -23.95 -0.20 -10.04
C THR A 182 -25.25 0.36 -9.49
N THR A 183 -26.36 0.01 -10.12
CA THR A 183 -27.72 0.36 -9.66
C THR A 183 -28.11 -0.46 -8.43
N ASN A 184 -27.58 -1.67 -8.29
CA ASN A 184 -27.96 -2.62 -7.23
C ASN A 184 -27.00 -2.58 -6.04
N LYS A 185 -27.11 -1.53 -5.20
CA LYS A 185 -26.42 -1.46 -3.92
C LYS A 185 -27.07 -2.41 -2.90
N ILE A 186 -26.23 -3.10 -2.12
CA ILE A 186 -26.70 -3.95 -1.01
C ILE A 186 -27.15 -3.01 0.12
N LYS A 187 -28.46 -3.05 0.42
CA LYS A 187 -29.07 -2.22 1.46
C LYS A 187 -28.63 -2.67 2.86
N ASN A 188 -28.66 -1.78 3.82
CA ASN A 188 -28.37 -2.02 5.24
C ASN A 188 -27.09 -2.84 5.51
N THR A 189 -26.04 -2.63 4.68
CA THR A 189 -24.83 -3.45 4.75
C THR A 189 -23.58 -2.60 4.80
N CYS A 190 -22.72 -2.90 5.77
CA CYS A 190 -21.36 -2.36 5.88
C CYS A 190 -20.33 -3.36 5.32
N VAL A 191 -19.30 -2.86 4.62
CA VAL A 191 -18.23 -3.71 4.09
C VAL A 191 -16.90 -3.43 4.78
N TYR A 192 -16.13 -4.51 4.99
CA TYR A 192 -14.72 -4.48 5.33
C TYR A 192 -13.93 -5.33 4.33
N ILE A 193 -12.84 -4.78 3.78
CA ILE A 193 -11.89 -5.57 2.96
C ILE A 193 -10.48 -5.43 3.54
N GLY A 194 -9.82 -6.55 3.85
CA GLY A 194 -8.43 -6.52 4.31
C GLY A 194 -8.00 -7.76 5.08
N SER A 195 -6.77 -7.73 5.60
CA SER A 195 -6.25 -8.80 6.43
C SER A 195 -6.96 -8.89 7.78
N PHE A 196 -6.94 -10.09 8.38
CA PHE A 196 -7.52 -10.39 9.69
C PHE A 196 -6.44 -10.41 10.80
N PHE A 197 -5.35 -9.68 10.61
CA PHE A 197 -4.31 -9.55 11.62
C PHE A 197 -4.80 -8.73 12.83
N GLU A 198 -4.15 -8.93 13.95
CA GLU A 198 -4.42 -8.25 15.22
C GLU A 198 -4.46 -6.72 15.03
N GLY A 199 -5.43 -6.07 15.65
CA GLY A 199 -5.62 -4.63 15.56
C GLY A 199 -6.28 -4.14 14.27
N LYS A 200 -6.67 -5.02 13.34
CA LYS A 200 -7.42 -4.64 12.13
C LYS A 200 -8.91 -4.40 12.39
N GLY A 201 -9.38 -4.68 13.60
CA GLY A 201 -10.72 -4.35 14.09
C GLY A 201 -11.81 -5.36 13.74
N ILE A 202 -11.46 -6.62 13.43
CA ILE A 202 -12.46 -7.66 13.17
C ILE A 202 -13.31 -7.93 14.42
N GLU A 203 -12.70 -7.99 15.60
CA GLU A 203 -13.40 -8.14 16.88
C GLU A 203 -14.42 -7.03 17.11
N GLN A 204 -14.05 -5.80 16.81
CA GLN A 204 -14.97 -4.66 16.90
C GLN A 204 -16.15 -4.82 15.94
N ILE A 205 -15.89 -5.23 14.68
CA ILE A 205 -17.00 -5.48 13.73
C ILE A 205 -17.95 -6.55 14.27
N LEU A 206 -17.43 -7.60 14.92
CA LEU A 206 -18.29 -8.65 15.50
C LEU A 206 -19.10 -8.14 16.68
N ARG A 207 -18.54 -7.28 17.56
CA ARG A 207 -19.32 -6.62 18.62
C ARG A 207 -20.41 -5.72 18.05
N LEU A 208 -20.06 -4.92 17.01
CA LEU A 208 -21.01 -4.06 16.31
C LEU A 208 -22.15 -4.85 15.66
N ALA A 209 -21.85 -6.02 15.10
CA ALA A 209 -22.87 -6.90 14.54
C ALA A 209 -23.84 -7.41 15.59
N LYS A 210 -23.34 -7.72 16.81
CA LYS A 210 -24.18 -8.13 17.95
C LYS A 210 -25.13 -7.02 18.40
N LEU A 211 -24.62 -5.78 18.45
CA LEU A 211 -25.42 -4.59 18.84
C LEU A 211 -26.40 -4.15 17.75
N ASN A 212 -26.19 -4.54 16.50
CA ASN A 212 -26.99 -4.08 15.35
C ASN A 212 -27.55 -5.26 14.54
N PRO A 213 -28.50 -6.07 15.08
CA PRO A 213 -28.96 -7.31 14.43
C PRO A 213 -29.65 -7.10 13.07
N LYS A 214 -30.17 -5.91 12.80
CA LYS A 214 -30.82 -5.53 11.53
C LYS A 214 -29.84 -4.99 10.47
N ILE A 215 -28.55 -4.84 10.79
CA ILE A 215 -27.50 -4.36 9.89
C ILE A 215 -26.58 -5.54 9.54
N PHE A 216 -26.26 -5.68 8.25
CA PHE A 216 -25.39 -6.75 7.76
C PHE A 216 -23.95 -6.28 7.67
N PHE A 217 -23.01 -7.19 7.98
CA PHE A 217 -21.58 -6.95 7.94
C PHE A 217 -20.92 -7.95 7.00
N HIS A 218 -20.43 -7.45 5.86
CA HIS A 218 -19.71 -8.25 4.90
C HIS A 218 -18.20 -8.04 5.05
N ILE A 219 -17.48 -9.10 5.38
CA ILE A 219 -16.07 -9.05 5.74
C ILE A 219 -15.28 -9.90 4.75
N TYR A 220 -14.35 -9.30 4.02
CA TYR A 220 -13.51 -9.96 3.03
C TYR A 220 -12.06 -10.02 3.51
N GLY A 221 -11.44 -11.22 3.47
CA GLY A 221 -10.05 -11.41 3.84
C GLY A 221 -9.64 -12.88 3.86
N GLU A 222 -8.37 -13.17 4.10
CA GLU A 222 -7.88 -14.55 4.15
C GLU A 222 -8.41 -15.27 5.39
N LYS A 223 -9.41 -16.14 5.21
CA LYS A 223 -10.10 -16.89 6.29
C LYS A 223 -9.14 -17.65 7.22
N LYS A 224 -8.01 -18.13 6.72
CA LYS A 224 -7.01 -18.85 7.53
C LYS A 224 -6.42 -18.01 8.69
N TYR A 225 -6.53 -16.68 8.63
CA TYR A 225 -6.10 -15.78 9.71
C TYR A 225 -7.25 -15.34 10.62
N LEU A 226 -8.47 -15.85 10.39
CA LEU A 226 -9.61 -15.56 11.24
C LEU A 226 -9.52 -16.43 12.50
N LYS A 227 -9.41 -15.78 13.65
CA LYS A 227 -9.29 -16.44 14.96
C LYS A 227 -10.63 -16.86 15.59
N TYR A 228 -11.76 -16.47 14.97
CA TYR A 228 -13.08 -16.59 15.58
C TYR A 228 -14.00 -17.49 14.75
N LYS A 229 -14.78 -18.33 15.43
CA LYS A 229 -15.94 -18.99 14.82
C LYS A 229 -17.11 -18.00 14.84
N VAL A 230 -17.56 -17.57 13.68
CA VAL A 230 -18.63 -16.58 13.53
C VAL A 230 -19.94 -17.31 13.21
N LYS A 231 -20.91 -17.25 14.14
CA LYS A 231 -22.25 -17.87 14.01
C LYS A 231 -23.38 -16.83 13.97
N MET A 232 -23.10 -15.58 13.62
CA MET A 232 -24.09 -14.51 13.57
C MET A 232 -24.75 -14.44 12.20
N ARG A 233 -26.12 -14.38 12.16
CA ARG A 233 -26.92 -14.34 10.92
C ARG A 233 -26.64 -13.09 10.07
N ASN A 234 -26.27 -11.99 10.71
CA ASN A 234 -26.01 -10.71 10.05
C ASN A 234 -24.51 -10.47 9.70
N VAL A 235 -23.66 -11.49 9.88
CA VAL A 235 -22.24 -11.42 9.49
C VAL A 235 -21.92 -12.45 8.41
N LYS A 236 -21.41 -11.99 7.28
CA LYS A 236 -20.94 -12.85 6.20
C LYS A 236 -19.46 -12.66 5.94
N ILE A 237 -18.69 -13.74 6.14
CA ILE A 237 -17.25 -13.75 5.92
C ILE A 237 -16.96 -14.37 4.56
N PHE A 238 -16.33 -13.59 3.69
CA PHE A 238 -15.83 -14.02 2.40
C PHE A 238 -14.33 -14.22 2.45
N ASP A 239 -13.83 -15.09 1.58
CA ASP A 239 -12.38 -15.28 1.46
C ASP A 239 -11.70 -14.10 0.75
N TYR A 240 -10.39 -14.17 0.62
CA TYR A 240 -9.57 -13.19 -0.07
C TYR A 240 -10.10 -12.90 -1.49
N VAL A 241 -10.13 -11.63 -1.80
CA VAL A 241 -10.50 -11.14 -3.14
C VAL A 241 -9.23 -10.59 -3.81
N SER A 242 -8.95 -11.02 -5.05
CA SER A 242 -7.85 -10.46 -5.84
C SER A 242 -8.04 -8.95 -6.05
N TYR A 243 -6.94 -8.21 -6.11
CA TYR A 243 -6.99 -6.75 -6.21
C TYR A 243 -7.83 -6.27 -7.41
N SER A 244 -7.76 -6.98 -8.53
CA SER A 244 -8.56 -6.68 -9.73
C SER A 244 -10.07 -6.74 -9.52
N LYS A 245 -10.55 -7.51 -8.56
CA LYS A 245 -11.98 -7.65 -8.25
C LYS A 245 -12.48 -6.69 -7.17
N ILE A 246 -11.57 -6.03 -6.42
CA ILE A 246 -11.93 -5.11 -5.34
C ILE A 246 -12.85 -3.99 -5.83
N PRO A 247 -12.61 -3.32 -6.96
CA PRO A 247 -13.53 -2.27 -7.45
C PRO A 247 -14.96 -2.77 -7.64
N LYS A 248 -15.13 -3.95 -8.26
CA LYS A 248 -16.46 -4.57 -8.47
C LYS A 248 -17.13 -4.97 -7.16
N VAL A 249 -16.37 -5.43 -6.17
CA VAL A 249 -16.92 -5.74 -4.85
C VAL A 249 -17.38 -4.47 -4.15
N LEU A 250 -16.52 -3.44 -4.08
CA LEU A 250 -16.81 -2.19 -3.39
C LEU A 250 -17.96 -1.41 -4.04
N SER A 251 -18.12 -1.49 -5.37
CA SER A 251 -19.22 -0.81 -6.07
C SER A 251 -20.61 -1.23 -5.57
N ARG A 252 -20.75 -2.38 -4.91
CA ARG A 252 -22.03 -2.89 -4.38
C ARG A 252 -22.43 -2.31 -3.02
N TYR A 253 -21.58 -1.52 -2.37
CA TYR A 253 -21.80 -1.01 -1.01
C TYR A 253 -21.89 0.50 -0.97
N ASN A 254 -22.41 1.03 0.14
CA ASN A 254 -22.45 2.46 0.44
C ASN A 254 -21.51 2.83 1.60
N VAL A 255 -21.30 1.92 2.54
CA VAL A 255 -20.56 2.18 3.79
C VAL A 255 -19.43 1.19 3.94
N ALA A 256 -18.22 1.70 4.20
CA ALA A 256 -17.03 0.91 4.47
C ALA A 256 -16.50 1.14 5.89
N LEU A 257 -16.02 0.07 6.52
CA LEU A 257 -15.50 0.09 7.87
C LEU A 257 -13.97 0.00 7.90
N MET A 258 -13.35 0.86 8.70
CA MET A 258 -11.91 0.84 8.97
C MET A 258 -11.65 0.96 10.50
N PRO A 259 -12.09 -0.04 11.31
CA PRO A 259 -12.09 0.04 12.77
C PRO A 259 -10.74 -0.38 13.38
N TYR A 260 -9.65 0.23 12.90
CA TYR A 260 -8.31 -0.07 13.40
C TYR A 260 -8.18 0.23 14.89
N GLN A 261 -7.44 -0.62 15.58
CA GLN A 261 -7.13 -0.47 16.99
C GLN A 261 -5.89 0.44 17.19
N LYS A 262 -5.63 0.86 18.43
CA LYS A 262 -4.44 1.65 18.76
C LYS A 262 -3.13 0.93 18.43
N LYS A 263 -3.09 -0.41 18.56
CA LYS A 263 -1.98 -1.27 18.14
C LYS A 263 -2.42 -2.08 16.92
N VAL A 264 -1.62 -2.12 15.89
CA VAL A 264 -1.95 -2.75 14.61
C VAL A 264 -0.77 -3.59 14.14
N LYS A 265 -0.97 -4.90 14.01
CA LYS A 265 0.02 -5.81 13.40
C LYS A 265 -0.10 -5.84 11.88
N GLY A 266 1.06 -5.85 11.24
CA GLY A 266 1.23 -6.21 9.85
C GLY A 266 1.62 -7.68 9.66
N ARG A 267 1.94 -8.05 8.43
CA ARG A 267 2.56 -9.36 8.12
C ARG A 267 3.94 -9.41 8.79
N ALA A 268 4.39 -10.61 9.18
CA ALA A 268 5.63 -10.83 9.93
C ALA A 268 5.68 -10.13 11.31
N SER A 269 4.52 -9.95 11.95
CA SER A 269 4.38 -9.39 13.31
C SER A 269 4.98 -8.00 13.52
N ILE A 270 5.13 -7.22 12.43
CA ILE A 270 5.61 -5.84 12.50
C ILE A 270 4.47 -4.93 13.00
N TRP A 271 4.75 -4.06 13.96
CA TRP A 271 3.82 -3.04 14.43
C TRP A 271 3.78 -1.85 13.46
N LEU A 272 2.57 -1.43 13.07
CA LEU A 272 2.36 -0.44 12.00
C LEU A 272 1.68 0.85 12.47
N GLU A 273 1.19 0.91 13.70
CA GLU A 273 0.29 1.98 14.19
C GLU A 273 0.84 3.39 14.00
N LYS A 274 2.17 3.56 14.03
CA LYS A 274 2.82 4.87 13.88
C LYS A 274 3.00 5.31 12.43
N TYR A 275 3.02 4.38 11.47
CA TYR A 275 3.50 4.63 10.11
C TYR A 275 2.58 4.12 9.02
N MET A 276 1.40 3.60 9.37
CA MET A 276 0.55 2.98 8.36
C MET A 276 -0.10 4.00 7.42
N SER A 277 -0.10 3.64 6.13
CA SER A 277 -0.89 4.26 5.07
C SER A 277 -1.71 3.16 4.40
N PRO A 278 -2.91 2.84 4.91
CA PRO A 278 -3.64 1.66 4.49
C PRO A 278 -4.20 1.79 3.06
N LEU A 279 -3.84 0.90 2.14
CA LEU A 279 -4.36 0.87 0.76
C LEU A 279 -5.89 0.93 0.71
N LYS A 280 -6.58 0.19 1.62
CA LYS A 280 -8.05 0.18 1.68
C LYS A 280 -8.67 1.57 1.89
N MET A 281 -7.96 2.49 2.57
CA MET A 281 -8.42 3.86 2.75
C MET A 281 -8.58 4.56 1.39
N PHE A 282 -7.57 4.45 0.55
CA PHE A 282 -7.59 5.04 -0.79
C PHE A 282 -8.58 4.33 -1.71
N ASP A 283 -8.69 3.01 -1.62
CA ASP A 283 -9.66 2.22 -2.39
C ASP A 283 -11.10 2.58 -2.00
N TYR A 284 -11.41 2.74 -0.70
CA TYR A 284 -12.72 3.16 -0.22
C TYR A 284 -13.08 4.57 -0.68
N MET A 285 -12.12 5.51 -0.61
CA MET A 285 -12.31 6.87 -1.13
C MET A 285 -12.55 6.86 -2.64
N SER A 286 -11.79 6.07 -3.39
CA SER A 286 -11.91 5.93 -4.85
C SER A 286 -13.24 5.29 -5.26
N ALA A 287 -13.74 4.35 -4.46
CA ALA A 287 -15.05 3.71 -4.67
C ALA A 287 -16.24 4.57 -4.22
N LYS A 288 -16.01 5.81 -3.79
CA LYS A 288 -17.05 6.74 -3.31
C LYS A 288 -17.90 6.14 -2.18
N LEU A 289 -17.26 5.49 -1.20
CA LEU A 289 -17.93 4.95 -0.02
C LEU A 289 -17.96 5.98 1.11
N ILE A 290 -18.98 5.92 1.98
CA ILE A 290 -18.94 6.58 3.28
C ILE A 290 -18.01 5.76 4.16
N ILE A 291 -16.93 6.37 4.63
CA ILE A 291 -15.91 5.70 5.42
C ILE A 291 -16.17 5.97 6.90
N LEU A 292 -16.38 4.91 7.67
CA LEU A 292 -16.37 4.96 9.13
C LEU A 292 -15.02 4.41 9.60
N ALA A 293 -14.20 5.25 10.21
CA ALA A 293 -12.85 4.93 10.60
C ALA A 293 -12.59 5.24 12.06
N SER A 294 -11.70 4.48 12.68
CA SER A 294 -11.21 4.80 14.02
C SER A 294 -10.49 6.14 14.04
N ASP A 295 -10.68 6.92 15.08
CA ASP A 295 -10.00 8.21 15.27
C ASP A 295 -8.54 7.98 15.69
N LEU A 296 -7.64 7.83 14.70
CA LEU A 296 -6.20 7.62 14.89
C LEU A 296 -5.40 8.72 14.18
N SER A 297 -4.41 9.25 14.87
CA SER A 297 -3.57 10.36 14.38
C SER A 297 -2.84 10.06 13.08
N VAL A 298 -2.47 8.79 12.86
CA VAL A 298 -1.63 8.34 11.75
C VAL A 298 -2.20 8.65 10.36
N TYR A 299 -3.51 8.79 10.20
CA TYR A 299 -4.13 9.13 8.90
C TYR A 299 -5.04 10.39 8.95
N LYS A 300 -5.01 11.15 10.07
CA LYS A 300 -5.76 12.42 10.18
C LYS A 300 -5.33 13.50 9.18
N HIS A 301 -4.15 13.40 8.61
CA HIS A 301 -3.71 14.29 7.54
C HIS A 301 -4.49 14.06 6.23
N ILE A 302 -5.09 12.88 6.04
CA ILE A 302 -5.91 12.50 4.88
C ILE A 302 -7.40 12.46 5.23
N LEU A 303 -7.76 11.70 6.28
CA LEU A 303 -9.15 11.57 6.73
C LEU A 303 -9.51 12.70 7.69
N LYS A 304 -10.50 13.50 7.30
CA LYS A 304 -11.02 14.63 8.07
C LYS A 304 -12.44 14.34 8.51
N ASN A 305 -12.66 14.34 9.83
CA ASN A 305 -13.98 14.06 10.40
C ASN A 305 -15.05 15.00 9.85
N ASN A 306 -16.21 14.46 9.54
CA ASN A 306 -17.35 15.16 8.94
C ASN A 306 -17.06 15.89 7.62
N PHE A 307 -15.91 15.67 7.00
CA PHE A 307 -15.57 16.20 5.68
C PHE A 307 -15.53 15.08 4.62
N ASN A 308 -14.69 14.06 4.79
CA ASN A 308 -14.55 12.94 3.86
C ASN A 308 -14.70 11.56 4.52
N CYS A 309 -14.97 11.53 5.81
CA CYS A 309 -15.22 10.32 6.59
C CYS A 309 -15.94 10.69 7.90
N LYS A 310 -16.33 9.69 8.68
CA LYS A 310 -16.65 9.82 10.11
C LYS A 310 -15.52 9.18 10.90
N LEU A 311 -14.87 9.96 11.78
CA LEU A 311 -13.86 9.45 12.72
C LEU A 311 -14.53 9.17 14.06
N ILE A 312 -14.34 7.95 14.57
CA ILE A 312 -15.03 7.47 15.76
C ILE A 312 -13.96 6.92 16.73
N LYS A 313 -14.12 7.21 18.01
CA LYS A 313 -13.20 6.72 19.04
C LYS A 313 -13.06 5.20 18.99
N VAL A 314 -11.82 4.73 19.14
CA VAL A 314 -11.51 3.29 19.16
C VAL A 314 -12.29 2.60 20.29
N ASN A 315 -12.91 1.47 19.99
CA ASN A 315 -13.71 0.67 20.94
C ASN A 315 -14.92 1.37 21.58
N ASP A 316 -15.37 2.48 21.04
CA ASP A 316 -16.64 3.10 21.44
C ASP A 316 -17.79 2.51 20.61
N ASP A 317 -18.17 1.28 20.95
CA ASP A 317 -19.12 0.49 20.14
C ASP A 317 -20.51 1.16 20.02
N LEU A 318 -20.92 1.97 21.02
CA LEU A 318 -22.17 2.75 20.95
C LEU A 318 -22.09 3.84 19.89
N LYS A 319 -21.06 4.69 19.92
CA LYS A 319 -20.86 5.73 18.90
C LYS A 319 -20.63 5.16 17.51
N TRP A 320 -20.00 4.00 17.38
CA TRP A 320 -19.89 3.29 16.12
C TRP A 320 -21.27 2.85 15.61
N SER A 321 -22.12 2.29 16.48
CA SER A 321 -23.48 1.87 16.13
C SER A 321 -24.35 3.03 15.70
N GLU A 322 -24.33 4.16 16.43
CA GLU A 322 -25.02 5.39 16.07
C GLU A 322 -24.57 5.92 14.70
N ALA A 323 -23.24 5.96 14.46
CA ALA A 323 -22.71 6.41 13.19
C ALA A 323 -23.13 5.50 12.03
N ILE A 324 -23.06 4.18 12.20
CA ILE A 324 -23.51 3.20 11.20
C ILE A 324 -24.99 3.41 10.88
N TYR A 325 -25.85 3.49 11.91
CA TYR A 325 -27.28 3.70 11.75
C TYR A 325 -27.56 5.02 11.01
N SER A 326 -26.94 6.11 11.46
CA SER A 326 -27.11 7.44 10.86
C SER A 326 -26.77 7.47 9.37
N VAL A 327 -25.64 6.86 8.95
CA VAL A 327 -25.23 6.89 7.54
C VAL A 327 -26.02 5.92 6.66
N LEU A 328 -26.52 4.82 7.21
CA LEU A 328 -27.37 3.88 6.46
C LEU A 328 -28.80 4.42 6.27
N LYS A 329 -29.39 5.03 7.31
CA LYS A 329 -30.73 5.63 7.26
C LYS A 329 -30.76 6.87 6.38
N ASN A 330 -29.73 7.75 6.48
CA ASN A 330 -29.70 9.05 5.83
C ASN A 330 -28.59 9.13 4.75
N ASN A 331 -28.54 8.17 3.85
CA ASN A 331 -27.49 8.10 2.84
C ASN A 331 -27.39 9.38 1.99
N ASN A 332 -28.52 9.99 1.65
CA ASN A 332 -28.55 11.24 0.87
C ASN A 332 -27.97 12.44 1.63
N LYS A 333 -28.23 12.57 2.94
CA LYS A 333 -27.61 13.63 3.76
C LYS A 333 -26.09 13.47 3.89
N ASN A 334 -25.55 12.27 3.67
CA ASN A 334 -24.12 11.96 3.77
C ASN A 334 -23.41 11.86 2.40
N ILE A 335 -24.10 12.25 1.30
CA ILE A 335 -23.52 12.17 -0.05
C ILE A 335 -22.27 13.04 -0.21
N TYR A 336 -22.19 14.14 0.54
CA TYR A 336 -21.03 15.03 0.54
C TYR A 336 -19.74 14.31 1.02
N LEU A 337 -19.87 13.38 2.00
CA LEU A 337 -18.73 12.57 2.46
C LEU A 337 -18.15 11.73 1.32
N LYS A 338 -19.02 11.12 0.51
CA LYS A 338 -18.60 10.33 -0.68
C LYS A 338 -17.89 11.20 -1.71
N LYS A 339 -18.46 12.40 -2.00
CA LYS A 339 -17.91 13.36 -2.94
C LYS A 339 -16.53 13.85 -2.48
N ASN A 340 -16.42 14.26 -1.22
CA ASN A 340 -15.19 14.77 -0.65
C ASN A 340 -14.11 13.67 -0.50
N ALA A 341 -14.49 12.44 -0.16
CA ALA A 341 -13.60 11.28 -0.14
C ALA A 341 -13.00 11.05 -1.53
N TYR A 342 -13.84 11.04 -2.58
CA TYR A 342 -13.37 10.87 -3.95
C TYR A 342 -12.47 12.03 -4.42
N GLN A 343 -12.79 13.29 -4.10
CA GLN A 343 -11.92 14.43 -4.41
C GLN A 343 -10.58 14.35 -3.65
N THR A 344 -10.61 13.83 -2.41
CA THR A 344 -9.39 13.55 -1.66
C THR A 344 -8.55 12.47 -2.35
N ALA A 345 -9.18 11.34 -2.77
CA ALA A 345 -8.49 10.26 -3.47
C ALA A 345 -7.75 10.73 -4.73
N LYS A 346 -8.31 11.69 -5.49
CA LYS A 346 -7.67 12.28 -6.68
C LYS A 346 -6.31 12.91 -6.40
N LYS A 347 -6.00 13.25 -5.15
CA LYS A 347 -4.68 13.76 -4.74
C LYS A 347 -3.68 12.64 -4.51
N TYR A 348 -4.15 11.40 -4.30
CA TYR A 348 -3.36 10.23 -3.94
C TYR A 348 -3.47 9.13 -5.00
N THR A 349 -2.93 9.40 -6.20
CA THR A 349 -2.86 8.43 -7.30
C THR A 349 -1.44 7.91 -7.46
N TRP A 350 -1.30 6.69 -8.00
CA TRP A 350 0.02 6.10 -8.28
C TRP A 350 0.82 6.96 -9.26
N ASP A 351 0.17 7.58 -10.25
CA ASP A 351 0.82 8.47 -11.21
C ASP A 351 1.44 9.69 -10.51
N LYS A 352 0.68 10.37 -9.64
CA LYS A 352 1.19 11.52 -8.87
C LYS A 352 2.30 11.13 -7.91
N ARG A 353 2.21 9.94 -7.31
CA ARG A 353 3.27 9.40 -6.46
C ARG A 353 4.56 9.20 -7.27
N CYS A 354 4.48 8.57 -8.44
CA CYS A 354 5.62 8.36 -9.34
C CYS A 354 6.22 9.68 -9.83
N GLN A 355 5.42 10.67 -10.20
CA GLN A 355 5.89 12.01 -10.60
C GLN A 355 6.72 12.67 -9.50
N LYS A 356 6.29 12.62 -8.24
CA LYS A 356 7.06 13.14 -7.09
C LYS A 356 8.38 12.40 -6.89
N ILE A 357 8.40 11.08 -7.10
CA ILE A 357 9.62 10.27 -7.04
C ILE A 357 10.60 10.66 -8.15
N ILE A 358 10.12 10.86 -9.37
CA ILE A 358 10.95 11.33 -10.48
C ILE A 358 11.50 12.74 -10.21
N SER A 359 10.67 13.64 -9.67
CA SER A 359 11.13 14.98 -9.29
C SER A 359 12.24 14.92 -8.24
N LEU A 360 12.08 14.09 -7.20
CA LEU A 360 13.13 13.83 -6.21
C LEU A 360 14.40 13.30 -6.89
N SER A 361 14.28 12.38 -7.86
CA SER A 361 15.45 11.80 -8.53
C SER A 361 16.28 12.82 -9.31
N LYS A 362 15.65 13.86 -9.84
CA LYS A 362 16.28 14.91 -10.65
C LYS A 362 16.95 16.02 -9.83
N SER A 363 16.59 16.21 -8.56
CA SER A 363 17.05 17.32 -7.72
C SER A 363 18.56 17.35 -7.40
N ASN A 364 19.35 16.38 -7.87
CA ASN A 364 20.80 16.29 -7.65
C ASN A 364 21.61 16.22 -8.95
N ILE A 365 21.08 16.60 -10.10
CA ILE A 365 21.84 16.72 -11.36
C ILE A 365 22.22 18.20 -11.50
N LYS A 366 22.98 18.73 -10.56
CA LYS A 366 23.78 19.93 -10.67
C LYS A 366 25.16 19.64 -10.14
#